data_9a0efc31f5f2f41ceac78add8357728f
#
_entry.id   9a0efc31f5f2f41ceac78add8357728f
#
_cell.length_a   1.000
_cell.length_b   1.000
_cell.length_c   1.000
_cell.angle_alpha   90.00
_cell.angle_beta   90.00
_cell.angle_gamma   90.00
#
_symmetry.space_group_name_H-M   'P 1'
#
loop_
_entity.id
_entity.type
_entity.pdbx_description
1 polymer ?
#
loop_
_entity_poly.entity_id
_entity_poly.type
_entity_poly.pdbx_seq_one_letter_code
_entity_poly.pdbx_strand_id
1 'polypeptide(L)'
;MVWETPTFLFALWLAPLVGGAFIYAHRKRKAAATKFADQAMVDRLMPTFESGRVWMKAIVMAVAVAFLIVACARPRFGVFFEEVAGRGVDLFVLLDVSRSMLAEDVAPNRLDRAKSDIVDLLQKLEGDRVGLIAFAGAPVELVPLTTDHGFFRMVLDDVDPDSAPRGGSLIGDAIRKAMAVMEERRDRDQVIVLITDGEDHDSFPAEAAQQAADRNIRIISVGLGDTGEGARIPKRAEDGSLVFTKHDGQEVWSKMDELLLKEIALATSGAYVPARTTAYDLGQIYDEHLAKLTRGEFKSEKRKRYREQFQLFGGLGLAFLLIEMLIPRFGTRRMQKTEVVA
;
A
#
# COMPACT_ATOMS: atom_id res chain seq x y z
N MET A 1 -12.42 14.51 19.19
CA MET A 1 -13.62 14.52 18.35
C MET A 1 -13.34 15.43 17.16
N VAL A 2 -13.37 14.91 15.94
CA VAL A 2 -13.10 15.67 14.70
C VAL A 2 -14.37 15.62 13.86
N TRP A 3 -14.73 16.75 13.25
CA TRP A 3 -15.89 16.85 12.38
C TRP A 3 -15.41 16.80 10.92
N GLU A 4 -16.05 16.01 10.08
CA GLU A 4 -15.70 15.98 8.66
C GLU A 4 -16.20 17.21 7.93
N THR A 5 -17.42 17.62 8.24
CA THR A 5 -18.09 18.77 7.61
C THR A 5 -18.64 19.71 8.68
N PRO A 6 -17.80 20.52 9.33
CA PRO A 6 -18.23 21.42 10.40
C PRO A 6 -19.21 22.49 9.94
N THR A 7 -19.29 22.78 8.65
CA THR A 7 -20.22 23.73 8.04
C THR A 7 -21.70 23.37 8.30
N PHE A 8 -22.01 22.06 8.41
CA PHE A 8 -23.37 21.64 8.74
C PHE A 8 -23.82 22.03 10.15
N LEU A 9 -22.89 22.33 11.07
CA LEU A 9 -23.25 22.77 12.42
C LEU A 9 -23.96 24.15 12.40
N PHE A 10 -23.71 24.99 11.40
CA PHE A 10 -24.48 26.23 11.24
C PHE A 10 -25.97 25.99 10.99
N ALA A 11 -26.32 24.84 10.40
CA ALA A 11 -27.72 24.44 10.22
C ALA A 11 -28.44 24.13 11.57
N LEU A 12 -27.72 24.05 12.69
CA LEU A 12 -28.33 23.84 14.01
C LEU A 12 -29.33 24.93 14.39
N TRP A 13 -29.18 26.16 13.82
CA TRP A 13 -30.15 27.23 13.94
C TRP A 13 -31.53 26.89 13.32
N LEU A 14 -31.60 25.93 12.44
CA LEU A 14 -32.87 25.42 11.89
C LEU A 14 -33.71 24.71 12.95
N ALA A 15 -33.11 24.08 13.97
CA ALA A 15 -33.85 23.34 15.00
C ALA A 15 -34.81 24.23 15.81
N PRO A 16 -34.39 25.37 16.42
CA PRO A 16 -35.31 26.29 17.09
C PRO A 16 -36.30 26.96 16.12
N LEU A 17 -35.90 27.19 14.86
CA LEU A 17 -36.77 27.76 13.84
C LEU A 17 -37.93 26.80 13.49
N VAL A 18 -37.68 25.52 13.35
CA VAL A 18 -38.71 24.49 13.11
C VAL A 18 -39.64 24.35 14.31
N GLY A 19 -39.10 24.35 15.55
CA GLY A 19 -39.90 24.34 16.77
C GLY A 19 -40.79 25.57 16.88
N GLY A 20 -40.23 26.76 16.59
CA GLY A 20 -40.94 28.04 16.57
C GLY A 20 -42.05 28.06 15.49
N ALA A 21 -41.76 27.59 14.29
CA ALA A 21 -42.75 27.49 13.19
C ALA A 21 -43.93 26.58 13.58
N PHE A 22 -43.62 25.47 14.26
CA PHE A 22 -44.63 24.53 14.75
C PHE A 22 -45.57 25.21 15.77
N ILE A 23 -45.01 25.93 16.74
CA ILE A 23 -45.77 26.71 17.76
C ILE A 23 -46.59 27.81 17.09
N TYR A 24 -45.98 28.55 16.15
CA TYR A 24 -46.69 29.61 15.39
C TYR A 24 -47.87 29.05 14.59
N ALA A 25 -47.67 27.97 13.86
CA ALA A 25 -48.73 27.31 13.10
C ALA A 25 -49.89 26.82 14.02
N HIS A 26 -49.53 26.30 15.21
CA HIS A 26 -50.50 25.90 16.19
C HIS A 26 -51.34 27.09 16.73
N ARG A 27 -50.67 28.22 17.11
CA ARG A 27 -51.32 29.43 17.57
C ARG A 27 -52.25 30.01 16.49
N LYS A 28 -51.77 30.04 15.22
CA LYS A 28 -52.59 30.51 14.10
C LYS A 28 -53.82 29.67 13.83
N ARG A 29 -53.73 28.34 13.97
CA ARG A 29 -54.89 27.43 13.88
C ARG A 29 -55.89 27.65 15.00
N LYS A 30 -55.40 27.87 16.23
CA LYS A 30 -56.28 28.21 17.39
C LYS A 30 -57.01 29.52 17.15
N ALA A 31 -56.29 30.58 16.73
CA ALA A 31 -56.88 31.87 16.43
C ALA A 31 -57.88 31.86 15.25
N ALA A 32 -57.66 30.96 14.29
CA ALA A 32 -58.63 30.76 13.18
C ALA A 32 -59.89 30.03 13.68
N ALA A 33 -59.75 29.00 14.53
CA ALA A 33 -60.90 28.31 15.08
C ALA A 33 -61.82 29.18 15.94
N THR A 34 -61.25 30.13 16.74
CA THR A 34 -62.01 31.08 17.53
C THR A 34 -62.76 32.14 16.74
N LYS A 35 -62.40 32.32 15.44
CA LYS A 35 -63.21 33.19 14.53
C LYS A 35 -64.47 32.55 13.98
N PHE A 36 -64.56 31.22 13.98
CA PHE A 36 -65.67 30.49 13.39
C PHE A 36 -66.68 29.92 14.46
N ALA A 37 -66.28 29.82 15.72
CA ALA A 37 -67.09 29.30 16.77
C ALA A 37 -66.85 30.07 18.09
N ASP A 38 -67.92 30.18 18.92
CA ASP A 38 -67.79 30.80 20.24
C ASP A 38 -66.81 30.01 21.11
N GLN A 39 -66.06 30.72 21.96
CA GLN A 39 -64.94 30.18 22.73
C GLN A 39 -65.35 28.97 23.57
N ALA A 40 -66.56 29.00 24.14
CA ALA A 40 -67.17 27.89 24.90
C ALA A 40 -67.40 26.61 24.03
N MET A 41 -67.70 26.79 22.72
CA MET A 41 -67.93 25.72 21.78
C MET A 41 -66.62 25.12 21.24
N VAL A 42 -65.59 25.99 21.01
CA VAL A 42 -64.25 25.55 20.63
C VAL A 42 -63.64 24.67 21.73
N ASP A 43 -63.76 25.08 23.00
CA ASP A 43 -63.27 24.33 24.16
C ASP A 43 -64.04 22.98 24.39
N ARG A 44 -65.32 22.93 23.97
CA ARG A 44 -66.07 21.67 23.98
C ARG A 44 -65.78 20.70 22.82
N LEU A 45 -65.61 21.24 21.63
CA LEU A 45 -65.36 20.47 20.39
C LEU A 45 -63.87 20.12 20.23
N MET A 46 -62.99 20.96 20.75
CA MET A 46 -61.56 20.73 20.71
C MET A 46 -60.93 20.75 22.13
N PRO A 47 -61.28 19.85 23.02
CA PRO A 47 -60.85 19.83 24.40
C PRO A 47 -59.33 19.67 24.62
N THR A 48 -58.58 19.68 23.56
CA THR A 48 -57.18 19.19 23.57
C THR A 48 -56.16 20.22 23.14
N PHE A 49 -56.45 21.50 23.24
CA PHE A 49 -55.44 22.53 23.19
C PHE A 49 -54.66 22.65 24.50
N GLU A 50 -54.29 21.50 25.14
CA GLU A 50 -53.35 21.52 26.25
C GLU A 50 -52.02 22.05 25.76
N SER A 51 -51.69 23.29 26.18
CA SER A 51 -50.46 24.01 25.80
C SER A 51 -49.24 23.17 26.06
N GLY A 52 -49.23 22.32 27.07
CA GLY A 52 -48.08 21.46 27.43
C GLY A 52 -47.71 20.42 26.36
N ARG A 53 -48.69 19.76 25.72
CA ARG A 53 -48.43 18.74 24.72
C ARG A 53 -47.87 19.37 23.40
N VAL A 54 -48.32 20.56 23.09
CA VAL A 54 -47.82 21.30 21.92
C VAL A 54 -46.36 21.67 22.08
N TRP A 55 -46.02 22.17 23.28
CA TRP A 55 -44.65 22.47 23.63
C TRP A 55 -43.75 21.21 23.62
N MET A 56 -44.25 20.11 24.18
CA MET A 56 -43.55 18.85 24.18
C MET A 56 -43.25 18.35 22.74
N LYS A 57 -44.24 18.41 21.85
CA LYS A 57 -44.06 18.06 20.44
C LYS A 57 -43.06 18.97 19.76
N ALA A 58 -43.13 20.27 19.97
CA ALA A 58 -42.21 21.25 19.38
C ALA A 58 -40.76 20.97 19.86
N ILE A 59 -40.57 20.66 21.12
CA ILE A 59 -39.26 20.33 21.67
C ILE A 59 -38.74 19.00 21.08
N VAL A 60 -39.55 17.95 21.05
CA VAL A 60 -39.17 16.63 20.50
C VAL A 60 -38.78 16.78 19.01
N MET A 61 -39.56 17.55 18.24
CA MET A 61 -39.27 17.84 16.83
C MET A 61 -37.94 18.61 16.68
N ALA A 62 -37.73 19.66 17.49
CA ALA A 62 -36.49 20.44 17.44
C ALA A 62 -35.27 19.59 17.79
N VAL A 63 -35.36 18.70 18.78
CA VAL A 63 -34.33 17.75 19.19
C VAL A 63 -34.06 16.74 18.07
N ALA A 64 -35.11 16.20 17.44
CA ALA A 64 -34.95 15.29 16.30
C ALA A 64 -34.16 15.94 15.15
N VAL A 65 -34.55 17.17 14.78
CA VAL A 65 -33.86 17.94 13.74
C VAL A 65 -32.41 18.22 14.13
N ALA A 66 -32.16 18.57 15.39
CA ALA A 66 -30.78 18.81 15.87
C ALA A 66 -29.92 17.53 15.74
N PHE A 67 -30.42 16.37 16.13
CA PHE A 67 -29.69 15.11 15.99
C PHE A 67 -29.42 14.76 14.51
N LEU A 68 -30.37 15.00 13.61
CA LEU A 68 -30.17 14.77 12.18
C LEU A 68 -29.12 15.71 11.60
N ILE A 69 -29.09 16.97 12.03
CA ILE A 69 -28.05 17.94 11.60
C ILE A 69 -26.68 17.50 12.12
N VAL A 70 -26.58 17.04 13.38
CA VAL A 70 -25.36 16.50 13.95
C VAL A 70 -24.90 15.26 13.18
N ALA A 71 -25.82 14.39 12.76
CA ALA A 71 -25.50 13.23 11.92
C ALA A 71 -24.92 13.65 10.57
N CYS A 72 -25.49 14.71 9.93
CA CYS A 72 -24.96 15.26 8.67
C CYS A 72 -23.57 15.90 8.83
N ALA A 73 -23.22 16.40 10.02
CA ALA A 73 -21.89 16.93 10.32
C ALA A 73 -20.83 15.83 10.44
N ARG A 74 -21.21 14.53 10.35
CA ARG A 74 -20.36 13.33 10.40
C ARG A 74 -19.34 13.37 11.54
N PRO A 75 -19.76 13.26 12.80
CA PRO A 75 -18.85 13.23 13.93
C PRO A 75 -17.98 11.98 13.86
N ARG A 76 -16.66 12.18 13.95
CA ARG A 76 -15.65 11.14 13.94
C ARG A 76 -15.06 11.00 15.33
N PHE A 77 -15.26 9.86 15.97
CA PHE A 77 -14.63 9.51 17.24
C PHE A 77 -14.34 8.00 17.30
N GLY A 78 -13.35 7.65 18.09
CA GLY A 78 -12.76 6.32 18.05
C GLY A 78 -11.61 6.29 17.04
N VAL A 79 -10.40 6.05 17.55
CA VAL A 79 -9.20 5.87 16.73
C VAL A 79 -9.03 4.38 16.52
N PHE A 80 -9.04 3.94 15.27
CA PHE A 80 -8.49 2.63 14.96
C PHE A 80 -7.22 2.83 14.11
N PHE A 81 -6.27 1.98 14.40
CA PHE A 81 -5.03 1.98 13.66
C PHE A 81 -5.21 1.02 12.48
N GLU A 82 -5.28 1.55 11.28
CA GLU A 82 -5.18 0.75 10.07
C GLU A 82 -3.69 0.49 9.85
N GLU A 83 -3.28 -0.76 9.99
CA GLU A 83 -1.98 -1.17 9.49
C GLU A 83 -2.06 -1.09 7.98
N VAL A 84 -1.45 -0.04 7.41
CA VAL A 84 -1.27 0.03 5.97
C VAL A 84 -0.33 -1.12 5.64
N ALA A 85 -0.83 -2.11 4.91
CA ALA A 85 -0.03 -3.21 4.37
C ALA A 85 1.25 -2.61 3.77
N GLY A 86 2.38 -3.20 4.15
CA GLY A 86 3.72 -2.65 3.90
C GLY A 86 3.86 -2.08 2.49
N ARG A 87 4.45 -0.92 2.41
CA ARG A 87 4.85 -0.33 1.13
C ARG A 87 5.75 -1.34 0.45
N GLY A 88 5.35 -1.83 -0.73
CA GLY A 88 6.16 -2.79 -1.48
C GLY A 88 7.55 -2.21 -1.81
N VAL A 89 8.50 -3.07 -2.08
CA VAL A 89 9.86 -2.71 -2.49
C VAL A 89 9.91 -2.55 -4.01
N ASP A 90 10.74 -1.64 -4.49
CA ASP A 90 11.14 -1.55 -5.89
C ASP A 90 12.50 -2.25 -6.03
N LEU A 91 12.52 -3.39 -6.69
CA LEU A 91 13.66 -4.26 -6.79
C LEU A 91 14.14 -4.35 -8.24
N PHE A 92 15.40 -3.96 -8.51
CA PHE A 92 16.05 -4.27 -9.78
C PHE A 92 17.01 -5.43 -9.63
N VAL A 93 16.82 -6.44 -10.48
CA VAL A 93 17.78 -7.53 -10.66
C VAL A 93 18.75 -7.13 -11.74
N LEU A 94 20.03 -7.02 -11.39
CA LEU A 94 21.14 -6.86 -12.33
C LEU A 94 21.76 -8.22 -12.56
N LEU A 95 21.53 -8.79 -13.74
CA LEU A 95 22.00 -10.13 -14.10
C LEU A 95 23.16 -10.01 -15.06
N ASP A 96 24.30 -10.52 -14.63
CA ASP A 96 25.46 -10.68 -15.50
C ASP A 96 25.20 -11.79 -16.52
N VAL A 97 25.32 -11.45 -17.79
CA VAL A 97 25.18 -12.37 -18.92
C VAL A 97 26.49 -12.51 -19.70
N SER A 98 27.60 -12.09 -19.12
CA SER A 98 28.92 -12.27 -19.73
C SER A 98 29.24 -13.77 -19.95
N ARG A 99 30.20 -14.03 -20.81
CA ARG A 99 30.55 -15.43 -21.13
C ARG A 99 31.11 -16.22 -19.96
N SER A 100 31.69 -15.55 -18.96
CA SER A 100 32.15 -16.19 -17.74
C SER A 100 31.01 -16.86 -16.96
N MET A 101 29.78 -16.34 -17.10
CA MET A 101 28.59 -16.92 -16.51
C MET A 101 28.15 -18.27 -17.14
N LEU A 102 28.78 -18.69 -18.22
CA LEU A 102 28.61 -20.05 -18.78
C LEU A 102 29.49 -21.07 -18.09
N ALA A 103 30.37 -20.69 -17.18
CA ALA A 103 31.22 -21.61 -16.44
C ALA A 103 30.37 -22.62 -15.63
N GLU A 104 30.84 -23.87 -15.55
CA GLU A 104 30.10 -25.02 -14.98
C GLU A 104 30.61 -25.42 -13.58
N ASP A 105 31.25 -24.49 -12.87
CA ASP A 105 31.66 -24.68 -11.46
C ASP A 105 30.47 -24.62 -10.49
N VAL A 106 29.37 -24.07 -10.96
CA VAL A 106 28.05 -24.13 -10.32
C VAL A 106 27.08 -24.81 -11.27
N ALA A 107 26.38 -25.84 -10.80
CA ALA A 107 25.49 -26.65 -11.66
C ALA A 107 24.14 -25.96 -11.94
N PRO A 108 23.62 -25.95 -13.19
CA PRO A 108 24.21 -26.53 -14.40
C PRO A 108 25.33 -25.63 -14.98
N ASN A 109 25.21 -24.31 -14.88
CA ASN A 109 26.19 -23.24 -15.08
C ASN A 109 25.78 -22.05 -14.24
N ARG A 110 26.65 -21.03 -14.12
CA ARG A 110 26.37 -19.84 -13.28
C ARG A 110 25.10 -19.09 -13.71
N LEU A 111 24.89 -18.91 -15.05
CA LEU A 111 23.74 -18.16 -15.58
C LEU A 111 22.41 -18.90 -15.30
N ASP A 112 22.34 -20.21 -15.60
CA ASP A 112 21.11 -20.97 -15.35
C ASP A 112 20.81 -21.10 -13.87
N ARG A 113 21.84 -21.17 -13.02
CA ARG A 113 21.70 -21.12 -11.59
C ARG A 113 21.14 -19.77 -11.14
N ALA A 114 21.69 -18.65 -11.64
CA ALA A 114 21.18 -17.30 -11.36
C ALA A 114 19.69 -17.16 -11.72
N LYS A 115 19.28 -17.67 -12.88
CA LYS A 115 17.87 -17.66 -13.30
C LYS A 115 16.98 -18.42 -12.32
N SER A 116 17.41 -19.63 -11.89
CA SER A 116 16.65 -20.41 -10.91
C SER A 116 16.51 -19.68 -9.58
N ASP A 117 17.59 -19.09 -9.09
CA ASP A 117 17.61 -18.35 -7.83
C ASP A 117 16.72 -17.09 -7.90
N ILE A 118 16.67 -16.41 -9.07
CA ILE A 118 15.75 -15.28 -9.30
C ILE A 118 14.28 -15.75 -9.29
N VAL A 119 13.97 -16.91 -9.89
CA VAL A 119 12.61 -17.46 -9.86
C VAL A 119 12.16 -17.77 -8.44
N ASP A 120 13.04 -18.29 -7.60
CA ASP A 120 12.74 -18.54 -6.18
C ASP A 120 12.52 -17.24 -5.41
N LEU A 121 13.30 -16.19 -5.71
CA LEU A 121 13.10 -14.85 -5.16
C LEU A 121 11.72 -14.28 -5.53
N LEU A 122 11.30 -14.42 -6.79
CA LEU A 122 10.01 -13.92 -7.27
C LEU A 122 8.81 -14.52 -6.52
N GLN A 123 8.94 -15.78 -6.04
CA GLN A 123 7.87 -16.44 -5.28
C GLN A 123 7.66 -15.82 -3.89
N LYS A 124 8.63 -15.08 -3.38
CA LYS A 124 8.59 -14.43 -2.07
C LYS A 124 8.10 -12.98 -2.13
N LEU A 125 8.09 -12.40 -3.34
CA LEU A 125 7.70 -11.01 -3.56
C LEU A 125 6.18 -10.89 -3.60
N GLU A 126 5.58 -10.25 -2.58
CA GLU A 126 4.14 -9.98 -2.51
C GLU A 126 3.85 -8.48 -2.62
N GLY A 127 3.38 -8.04 -3.79
CA GLY A 127 3.04 -6.63 -4.04
C GLY A 127 4.26 -5.73 -4.32
N ASP A 128 5.43 -6.31 -4.49
CA ASP A 128 6.66 -5.65 -4.86
C ASP A 128 6.74 -5.48 -6.38
N ARG A 129 7.45 -4.43 -6.84
CA ARG A 129 7.76 -4.25 -8.25
C ARG A 129 9.16 -4.79 -8.51
N VAL A 130 9.30 -5.53 -9.59
CA VAL A 130 10.59 -6.08 -10.00
C VAL A 130 10.92 -5.66 -11.42
N GLY A 131 12.18 -5.30 -11.67
CA GLY A 131 12.73 -4.99 -12.99
C GLY A 131 13.97 -5.82 -13.24
N LEU A 132 14.34 -6.02 -14.53
CA LEU A 132 15.49 -6.82 -14.96
C LEU A 132 16.39 -5.98 -15.87
N ILE A 133 17.64 -5.92 -15.51
CA ILE A 133 18.72 -5.38 -16.34
C ILE A 133 19.74 -6.49 -16.57
N ALA A 134 19.93 -6.88 -17.81
CA ALA A 134 21.04 -7.75 -18.19
C ALA A 134 22.26 -6.88 -18.52
N PHE A 135 23.44 -7.32 -18.10
CA PHE A 135 24.67 -6.60 -18.42
C PHE A 135 25.84 -7.53 -18.76
N ALA A 136 26.67 -7.06 -19.64
CA ALA A 136 27.98 -7.56 -19.98
C ALA A 136 28.85 -6.33 -20.39
N GLY A 137 29.17 -6.16 -21.67
CA GLY A 137 29.86 -4.95 -22.18
C GLY A 137 29.04 -3.66 -22.13
N ALA A 138 27.74 -3.74 -21.91
CA ALA A 138 26.86 -2.61 -21.59
C ALA A 138 25.58 -3.11 -20.92
N PRO A 139 24.93 -2.32 -20.04
CA PRO A 139 23.66 -2.69 -19.40
C PRO A 139 22.46 -2.42 -20.31
N VAL A 140 21.55 -3.39 -20.40
CA VAL A 140 20.30 -3.33 -21.16
C VAL A 140 19.13 -3.62 -20.22
N GLU A 141 18.16 -2.72 -20.17
CA GLU A 141 16.92 -2.93 -19.44
C GLU A 141 16.00 -3.85 -20.25
N LEU A 142 15.79 -5.06 -19.76
CA LEU A 142 14.94 -6.06 -20.41
C LEU A 142 13.51 -5.99 -19.89
N VAL A 143 13.33 -5.71 -18.58
CA VAL A 143 12.01 -5.57 -17.95
C VAL A 143 12.01 -4.32 -17.08
N PRO A 144 11.13 -3.34 -17.36
CA PRO A 144 10.94 -2.21 -16.46
C PRO A 144 10.27 -2.66 -15.15
N LEU A 145 10.29 -1.81 -14.11
CA LEU A 145 9.65 -2.12 -12.84
C LEU A 145 8.16 -2.45 -13.02
N THR A 146 7.80 -3.70 -12.77
CA THR A 146 6.44 -4.22 -12.92
C THR A 146 6.03 -5.08 -11.73
N THR A 147 4.74 -5.14 -11.44
CA THR A 147 4.12 -6.11 -10.53
C THR A 147 3.72 -7.40 -11.25
N ASP A 148 3.87 -7.47 -12.57
CA ASP A 148 3.60 -8.68 -13.36
C ASP A 148 4.83 -9.60 -13.36
N HIS A 149 4.91 -10.42 -12.31
CA HIS A 149 5.97 -11.41 -12.16
C HIS A 149 5.91 -12.52 -13.22
N GLY A 150 4.73 -12.74 -13.84
CA GLY A 150 4.59 -13.70 -14.94
C GLY A 150 5.31 -13.21 -16.20
N PHE A 151 5.11 -11.94 -16.56
CA PHE A 151 5.84 -11.30 -17.66
C PHE A 151 7.36 -11.27 -17.39
N PHE A 152 7.77 -10.90 -16.17
CA PHE A 152 9.18 -10.91 -15.78
C PHE A 152 9.81 -12.29 -15.98
N ARG A 153 9.14 -13.36 -15.50
CA ARG A 153 9.63 -14.74 -15.64
C ARG A 153 9.78 -15.17 -17.10
N MET A 154 8.80 -14.83 -17.94
CA MET A 154 8.85 -15.14 -19.36
C MET A 154 10.08 -14.51 -20.03
N VAL A 155 10.38 -13.25 -19.74
CA VAL A 155 11.57 -12.59 -20.27
C VAL A 155 12.87 -13.18 -19.70
N LEU A 156 12.88 -13.50 -18.39
CA LEU A 156 14.03 -14.11 -17.73
C LEU A 156 14.41 -15.48 -18.34
N ASP A 157 13.40 -16.28 -18.69
CA ASP A 157 13.63 -17.60 -19.31
C ASP A 157 14.37 -17.47 -20.67
N ASP A 158 14.11 -16.40 -21.41
CA ASP A 158 14.73 -16.12 -22.72
C ASP A 158 16.11 -15.42 -22.62
N VAL A 159 16.55 -15.01 -21.42
CA VAL A 159 17.85 -14.35 -21.24
C VAL A 159 19.00 -15.29 -21.57
N ASP A 160 19.93 -14.82 -22.36
CA ASP A 160 21.13 -15.53 -22.77
C ASP A 160 22.37 -14.58 -22.85
N PRO A 161 23.59 -15.06 -23.10
CA PRO A 161 24.76 -14.21 -23.23
C PRO A 161 24.75 -13.20 -24.38
N ASP A 162 23.82 -13.33 -25.33
CA ASP A 162 23.63 -12.38 -26.42
C ASP A 162 22.56 -11.33 -26.11
N SER A 163 21.90 -11.40 -24.92
CA SER A 163 20.90 -10.45 -24.43
C SER A 163 21.49 -9.07 -24.07
N ALA A 164 22.79 -8.98 -23.90
CA ALA A 164 23.52 -7.73 -23.72
C ALA A 164 24.70 -7.64 -24.71
N PRO A 165 25.15 -6.42 -25.04
CA PRO A 165 26.34 -6.23 -25.90
C PRO A 165 27.58 -6.94 -25.35
N ARG A 166 28.35 -7.60 -26.21
CA ARG A 166 29.57 -8.32 -25.83
C ARG A 166 30.65 -7.34 -25.41
N GLY A 167 31.50 -7.71 -24.45
CA GLY A 167 32.69 -6.90 -24.15
C GLY A 167 33.16 -6.91 -22.70
N GLY A 168 32.94 -7.93 -21.93
CA GLY A 168 33.34 -8.00 -20.52
C GLY A 168 32.19 -7.67 -19.60
N SER A 169 32.43 -7.47 -18.29
CA SER A 169 31.41 -7.14 -17.31
C SER A 169 31.62 -5.69 -16.83
N LEU A 170 30.60 -4.83 -16.95
CA LEU A 170 30.62 -3.44 -16.53
C LEU A 170 29.62 -3.26 -15.37
N ILE A 171 30.03 -3.71 -14.17
CA ILE A 171 29.18 -3.72 -12.96
C ILE A 171 28.76 -2.31 -12.55
N GLY A 172 29.71 -1.35 -12.55
CA GLY A 172 29.43 0.03 -12.18
C GLY A 172 28.44 0.70 -13.12
N ASP A 173 28.50 0.40 -14.43
CA ASP A 173 27.53 0.91 -15.41
C ASP A 173 26.15 0.30 -15.22
N ALA A 174 26.08 -0.97 -14.86
CA ALA A 174 24.81 -1.63 -14.54
C ALA A 174 24.14 -1.00 -13.30
N ILE A 175 24.90 -0.71 -12.24
CA ILE A 175 24.41 -0.01 -11.06
C ILE A 175 23.93 1.40 -11.44
N ARG A 176 24.70 2.16 -12.21
CA ARG A 176 24.31 3.51 -12.67
C ARG A 176 23.06 3.47 -13.55
N LYS A 177 22.91 2.46 -14.41
CA LYS A 177 21.71 2.26 -15.24
C LYS A 177 20.48 1.99 -14.37
N ALA A 178 20.59 1.13 -13.37
CA ALA A 178 19.50 0.86 -12.43
C ALA A 178 19.08 2.14 -11.70
N MET A 179 20.04 2.90 -11.18
CA MET A 179 19.75 4.18 -10.52
C MET A 179 19.08 5.20 -11.44
N ALA A 180 19.40 5.20 -12.73
CA ALA A 180 18.82 6.12 -13.71
C ALA A 180 17.35 5.79 -14.05
N VAL A 181 16.97 4.51 -14.02
CA VAL A 181 15.59 4.07 -14.29
C VAL A 181 14.74 3.98 -13.04
N MET A 182 15.35 3.92 -11.86
CA MET A 182 14.65 4.06 -10.59
C MET A 182 14.16 5.50 -10.41
N GLU A 183 12.86 5.69 -10.29
CA GLU A 183 12.29 6.99 -9.96
C GLU A 183 12.68 7.39 -8.54
N GLU A 184 12.94 8.68 -8.30
CA GLU A 184 13.15 9.21 -6.95
C GLU A 184 11.84 9.17 -6.16
N ARG A 185 11.49 8.01 -5.61
CA ARG A 185 10.30 7.82 -4.78
C ARG A 185 10.68 7.72 -3.31
N ARG A 186 9.98 8.47 -2.47
CA ARG A 186 10.12 8.42 -1.00
C ARG A 186 9.14 7.46 -0.33
N ASP A 187 8.27 6.85 -1.11
CA ASP A 187 7.18 6.00 -0.60
C ASP A 187 7.46 4.50 -0.70
N ARG A 188 8.54 4.10 -1.35
CA ARG A 188 8.98 2.70 -1.49
C ARG A 188 10.47 2.58 -1.24
N ASP A 189 10.88 1.47 -0.66
CA ASP A 189 12.30 1.14 -0.56
C ASP A 189 12.82 0.68 -1.90
N GLN A 190 14.06 1.04 -2.19
CA GLN A 190 14.73 0.70 -3.44
C GLN A 190 15.89 -0.24 -3.15
N VAL A 191 15.90 -1.37 -3.82
CA VAL A 191 16.90 -2.42 -3.66
C VAL A 191 17.40 -2.87 -5.02
N ILE A 192 18.69 -3.11 -5.11
CA ILE A 192 19.35 -3.73 -6.26
C ILE A 192 19.85 -5.11 -5.82
N VAL A 193 19.50 -6.14 -6.58
CA VAL A 193 20.11 -7.48 -6.45
C VAL A 193 21.08 -7.66 -7.61
N LEU A 194 22.37 -7.61 -7.31
CA LEU A 194 23.45 -7.78 -8.27
C LEU A 194 23.90 -9.23 -8.28
N ILE A 195 23.77 -9.91 -9.41
CA ILE A 195 24.14 -11.33 -9.59
C ILE A 195 25.25 -11.40 -10.66
N THR A 196 26.45 -11.74 -10.25
CA THR A 196 27.65 -11.75 -11.09
C THR A 196 28.75 -12.62 -10.49
N ASP A 197 29.79 -12.93 -11.24
CA ASP A 197 31.05 -13.48 -10.72
C ASP A 197 32.00 -12.39 -10.19
N GLY A 198 31.64 -11.10 -10.32
CA GLY A 198 32.41 -9.99 -9.77
C GLY A 198 33.59 -9.54 -10.66
N GLU A 199 33.85 -10.16 -11.79
CA GLU A 199 34.84 -9.62 -12.75
C GLU A 199 34.35 -8.28 -13.29
N ASP A 200 35.17 -7.23 -13.17
CA ASP A 200 34.84 -5.88 -13.67
C ASP A 200 35.93 -5.35 -14.56
N HIS A 201 35.54 -4.65 -15.62
CA HIS A 201 36.46 -4.07 -16.63
C HIS A 201 36.32 -2.53 -16.66
N ASP A 202 37.01 -1.87 -15.73
CA ASP A 202 37.13 -0.40 -15.68
C ASP A 202 35.81 0.38 -15.54
N SER A 203 34.76 -0.22 -14.88
CA SER A 203 33.47 0.47 -14.71
C SER A 203 33.31 1.18 -13.35
N PHE A 204 34.32 1.14 -12.49
CA PHE A 204 34.33 1.80 -11.18
C PHE A 204 33.13 1.43 -10.28
N PRO A 205 32.94 0.14 -9.98
CA PRO A 205 31.74 -0.33 -9.25
C PRO A 205 31.66 0.18 -7.82
N ALA A 206 32.79 0.38 -7.14
CA ALA A 206 32.81 0.93 -5.77
C ALA A 206 32.26 2.37 -5.73
N GLU A 207 32.62 3.21 -6.73
CA GLU A 207 32.08 4.57 -6.84
C GLU A 207 30.57 4.55 -7.16
N ALA A 208 30.11 3.65 -8.03
CA ALA A 208 28.70 3.48 -8.33
C ALA A 208 27.91 3.01 -7.10
N ALA A 209 28.46 2.11 -6.29
CA ALA A 209 27.88 1.68 -5.02
C ALA A 209 27.76 2.85 -4.03
N GLN A 210 28.78 3.71 -3.93
CA GLN A 210 28.69 4.89 -3.06
C GLN A 210 27.59 5.85 -3.53
N GLN A 211 27.45 6.07 -4.86
CA GLN A 211 26.35 6.87 -5.40
C GLN A 211 24.97 6.26 -5.11
N ALA A 212 24.85 4.92 -5.10
CA ALA A 212 23.63 4.23 -4.72
C ALA A 212 23.32 4.43 -3.21
N ALA A 213 24.34 4.35 -2.36
CA ALA A 213 24.22 4.60 -0.92
C ALA A 213 23.73 6.03 -0.64
N ASP A 214 24.23 7.03 -1.34
CA ASP A 214 23.83 8.43 -1.20
C ASP A 214 22.34 8.65 -1.55
N ARG A 215 21.78 7.76 -2.38
CA ARG A 215 20.34 7.73 -2.73
C ARG A 215 19.52 6.79 -1.84
N ASN A 216 20.11 6.19 -0.78
CA ASN A 216 19.53 5.18 0.07
C ASN A 216 19.06 3.91 -0.70
N ILE A 217 19.72 3.58 -1.80
CA ILE A 217 19.54 2.35 -2.54
C ILE A 217 20.48 1.29 -1.96
N ARG A 218 19.93 0.16 -1.55
CA ARG A 218 20.73 -0.94 -1.01
C ARG A 218 21.07 -1.93 -2.11
N ILE A 219 22.31 -2.46 -2.08
CA ILE A 219 22.76 -3.46 -3.04
C ILE A 219 23.00 -4.79 -2.32
N ILE A 220 22.29 -5.82 -2.75
CA ILE A 220 22.55 -7.21 -2.35
C ILE A 220 23.39 -7.82 -3.45
N SER A 221 24.63 -8.15 -3.14
CA SER A 221 25.56 -8.76 -4.09
C SER A 221 25.52 -10.27 -3.93
N VAL A 222 25.20 -10.98 -5.00
CA VAL A 222 25.20 -12.45 -5.08
C VAL A 222 26.36 -12.89 -5.96
N GLY A 223 27.36 -13.50 -5.33
CA GLY A 223 28.55 -13.98 -6.03
C GLY A 223 28.40 -15.41 -6.50
N LEU A 224 28.54 -15.64 -7.77
CA LEU A 224 28.50 -16.96 -8.42
C LEU A 224 29.87 -17.37 -8.93
N GLY A 225 30.37 -18.53 -8.53
CA GLY A 225 31.62 -19.08 -8.99
C GLY A 225 32.57 -19.52 -7.89
N ASP A 226 33.67 -20.15 -8.29
CA ASP A 226 34.74 -20.56 -7.40
C ASP A 226 35.71 -19.40 -7.13
N THR A 227 36.09 -19.27 -5.86
CA THR A 227 37.10 -18.26 -5.42
C THR A 227 38.53 -18.82 -5.45
N GLY A 228 38.70 -20.12 -5.66
CA GLY A 228 39.99 -20.81 -5.60
C GLY A 228 40.70 -20.86 -6.95
N GLU A 229 40.55 -21.96 -7.66
CA GLU A 229 41.24 -22.20 -8.93
C GLU A 229 40.54 -21.50 -10.11
N GLY A 230 39.23 -21.18 -9.96
CA GLY A 230 38.39 -20.68 -11.06
C GLY A 230 37.88 -21.79 -11.96
N ALA A 231 37.12 -21.43 -12.99
CA ALA A 231 36.55 -22.37 -13.94
C ALA A 231 36.81 -21.93 -15.38
N ARG A 232 36.89 -22.97 -16.27
CA ARG A 232 37.05 -22.71 -17.70
C ARG A 232 35.71 -22.34 -18.32
N ILE A 233 35.74 -21.44 -19.29
CA ILE A 233 34.54 -20.98 -19.98
C ILE A 233 34.26 -21.87 -21.19
N PRO A 234 33.17 -22.67 -21.19
CA PRO A 234 32.82 -23.53 -22.32
C PRO A 234 32.33 -22.69 -23.52
N LYS A 235 32.71 -23.15 -24.72
CA LYS A 235 32.23 -22.59 -25.97
C LYS A 235 31.87 -23.72 -26.91
N ARG A 236 30.78 -23.64 -27.64
CA ARG A 236 30.48 -24.56 -28.74
C ARG A 236 31.22 -24.16 -30.00
N ALA A 237 31.99 -25.09 -30.57
CA ALA A 237 32.60 -24.92 -31.89
C ALA A 237 31.57 -25.05 -33.01
N GLU A 238 31.93 -24.67 -34.24
CA GLU A 238 31.02 -24.76 -35.41
C GLU A 238 30.59 -26.22 -35.72
N ASP A 239 31.40 -27.19 -35.34
CA ASP A 239 31.10 -28.62 -35.46
C ASP A 239 30.22 -29.19 -34.32
N GLY A 240 29.79 -28.32 -33.38
CA GLY A 240 29.00 -28.70 -32.22
C GLY A 240 29.81 -29.30 -31.05
N SER A 241 31.13 -29.46 -31.18
CA SER A 241 32.00 -29.92 -30.09
C SER A 241 32.15 -28.88 -29.00
N LEU A 242 32.26 -29.34 -27.74
CA LEU A 242 32.57 -28.50 -26.59
C LEU A 242 34.06 -28.20 -26.57
N VAL A 243 34.42 -26.94 -26.72
CA VAL A 243 35.78 -26.42 -26.59
C VAL A 243 35.78 -25.35 -25.49
N PHE A 244 36.96 -24.99 -24.96
CA PHE A 244 37.10 -23.90 -24.00
C PHE A 244 37.57 -22.63 -24.70
N THR A 245 37.09 -21.49 -24.19
CA THR A 245 37.47 -20.18 -24.66
C THR A 245 38.97 -19.97 -24.46
N LYS A 246 39.67 -19.49 -25.54
CA LYS A 246 41.11 -19.21 -25.52
C LYS A 246 41.34 -17.75 -25.83
N HIS A 247 42.30 -17.16 -25.11
CA HIS A 247 42.86 -15.84 -25.39
C HIS A 247 44.35 -16.01 -25.59
N ASP A 248 44.89 -15.52 -26.70
CA ASP A 248 46.30 -15.70 -27.10
C ASP A 248 46.81 -17.14 -27.01
N GLY A 249 45.94 -18.10 -27.35
CA GLY A 249 46.28 -19.55 -27.36
C GLY A 249 46.20 -20.23 -25.99
N GLN A 250 46.01 -19.49 -24.91
CA GLN A 250 45.82 -20.05 -23.57
C GLN A 250 44.33 -20.11 -23.19
N GLU A 251 43.95 -21.12 -22.44
CA GLU A 251 42.57 -21.28 -21.91
C GLU A 251 42.28 -20.16 -20.91
N VAL A 252 41.10 -19.52 -21.04
CA VAL A 252 40.65 -18.46 -20.14
C VAL A 252 39.98 -19.12 -18.92
N TRP A 253 40.44 -18.71 -17.75
CA TRP A 253 39.87 -19.11 -16.46
C TRP A 253 39.15 -17.91 -15.85
N SER A 254 37.90 -18.09 -15.51
CA SER A 254 37.10 -17.09 -14.77
C SER A 254 37.10 -17.43 -13.30
N LYS A 255 37.33 -16.43 -12.46
CA LYS A 255 37.39 -16.55 -11.01
C LYS A 255 36.49 -15.50 -10.36
N MET A 256 35.76 -15.89 -9.34
CA MET A 256 34.90 -14.96 -8.63
C MET A 256 35.71 -13.95 -7.80
N ASP A 257 35.44 -12.65 -7.98
CA ASP A 257 35.99 -11.58 -7.14
C ASP A 257 35.07 -11.30 -5.94
N GLU A 258 35.25 -12.10 -4.89
CA GLU A 258 34.49 -11.99 -3.65
C GLU A 258 34.75 -10.66 -2.93
N LEU A 259 35.95 -10.10 -3.03
CA LEU A 259 36.33 -8.87 -2.31
C LEU A 259 35.55 -7.67 -2.86
N LEU A 260 35.49 -7.51 -4.16
CA LEU A 260 34.73 -6.45 -4.83
C LEU A 260 33.24 -6.54 -4.47
N LEU A 261 32.65 -7.74 -4.52
CA LEU A 261 31.24 -7.93 -4.21
C LEU A 261 30.89 -7.60 -2.75
N LYS A 262 31.79 -7.92 -1.80
CA LYS A 262 31.67 -7.50 -0.39
C LYS A 262 31.77 -6.00 -0.22
N GLU A 263 32.69 -5.35 -0.92
CA GLU A 263 32.87 -3.90 -0.88
C GLU A 263 31.61 -3.17 -1.34
N ILE A 264 31.04 -3.58 -2.49
CA ILE A 264 29.78 -3.03 -3.03
C ILE A 264 28.63 -3.17 -2.01
N ALA A 265 28.48 -4.37 -1.41
CA ALA A 265 27.42 -4.63 -0.44
C ALA A 265 27.59 -3.76 0.82
N LEU A 266 28.79 -3.70 1.37
CA LEU A 266 29.10 -2.92 2.57
C LEU A 266 28.90 -1.41 2.36
N ALA A 267 29.31 -0.88 1.21
CA ALA A 267 29.16 0.54 0.88
C ALA A 267 27.68 1.01 0.93
N THR A 268 26.76 0.12 0.60
CA THR A 268 25.32 0.42 0.56
C THR A 268 24.52 -0.05 1.77
N SER A 269 25.18 -0.52 2.82
CA SER A 269 24.54 -1.20 3.97
C SER A 269 23.63 -2.36 3.52
N GLY A 270 24.00 -3.01 2.42
CA GLY A 270 23.35 -4.20 1.90
C GLY A 270 23.94 -5.50 2.44
N ALA A 271 23.85 -6.58 1.68
CA ALA A 271 24.36 -7.89 2.06
C ALA A 271 25.13 -8.55 0.91
N TYR A 272 26.20 -9.27 1.26
CA TYR A 272 26.88 -10.15 0.32
C TYR A 272 26.47 -11.61 0.57
N VAL A 273 26.20 -12.32 -0.52
CA VAL A 273 25.75 -13.70 -0.49
C VAL A 273 26.62 -14.55 -1.42
N PRO A 274 27.41 -15.47 -0.87
CA PRO A 274 28.15 -16.43 -1.66
C PRO A 274 27.21 -17.54 -2.13
N ALA A 275 26.79 -17.53 -3.40
CA ALA A 275 26.04 -18.64 -4.00
C ALA A 275 27.02 -19.75 -4.45
N ARG A 276 27.55 -20.48 -3.49
CA ARG A 276 28.40 -21.66 -3.74
C ARG A 276 27.53 -22.89 -3.98
N THR A 277 28.15 -24.03 -4.29
CA THR A 277 27.60 -25.36 -4.64
C THR A 277 26.52 -25.94 -3.70
N THR A 278 26.30 -25.40 -2.52
CA THR A 278 25.19 -25.76 -1.64
C THR A 278 23.97 -24.92 -1.98
N ALA A 279 22.79 -25.53 -1.92
CA ALA A 279 21.51 -24.88 -2.17
C ALA A 279 21.34 -23.64 -1.28
N TYR A 280 21.76 -22.50 -1.78
CA TYR A 280 21.48 -21.20 -1.14
C TYR A 280 20.20 -20.68 -1.79
N ASP A 281 19.16 -20.59 -1.01
CA ASP A 281 17.86 -20.07 -1.44
C ASP A 281 17.89 -18.53 -1.34
N LEU A 282 17.87 -17.81 -2.48
CA LEU A 282 17.70 -16.37 -2.51
C LEU A 282 16.41 -15.94 -1.77
N GLY A 283 15.43 -16.83 -1.66
CA GLY A 283 14.27 -16.64 -0.83
C GLY A 283 14.59 -16.51 0.67
N GLN A 284 15.62 -17.21 1.18
CA GLN A 284 16.08 -17.03 2.57
C GLN A 284 16.73 -15.66 2.76
N ILE A 285 17.43 -15.17 1.75
CA ILE A 285 18.02 -13.82 1.77
C ILE A 285 16.95 -12.75 1.80
N TYR A 286 15.87 -12.95 1.06
CA TYR A 286 14.69 -12.11 1.15
C TYR A 286 14.16 -12.09 2.58
N ASP A 287 13.97 -13.24 3.21
CA ASP A 287 13.46 -13.35 4.56
C ASP A 287 14.45 -12.80 5.62
N GLU A 288 15.75 -12.99 5.44
CA GLU A 288 16.76 -12.54 6.39
C GLU A 288 17.16 -11.07 6.26
N HIS A 289 17.24 -10.56 5.05
CA HIS A 289 17.73 -9.22 4.77
C HIS A 289 16.64 -8.27 4.26
N LEU A 290 15.84 -8.66 3.26
CA LEU A 290 14.80 -7.81 2.68
C LEU A 290 13.53 -7.75 3.55
N ALA A 291 13.05 -8.87 4.08
CA ALA A 291 11.88 -8.87 4.95
C ALA A 291 12.13 -8.15 6.28
N LYS A 292 13.36 -8.18 6.79
CA LYS A 292 13.75 -7.38 7.95
C LYS A 292 13.83 -5.89 7.63
N LEU A 293 14.28 -5.53 6.43
CA LEU A 293 14.29 -4.15 5.93
C LEU A 293 12.87 -3.63 5.74
N THR A 294 11.99 -4.45 5.19
CA THR A 294 10.57 -4.12 5.01
C THR A 294 9.79 -4.11 6.33
N ARG A 295 10.19 -4.93 7.32
CA ARG A 295 9.50 -5.06 8.62
C ARG A 295 10.17 -4.29 9.76
N GLY A 296 11.46 -3.97 9.67
CA GLY A 296 12.26 -3.53 10.81
C GLY A 296 12.42 -2.02 11.00
N GLU A 297 12.43 -1.22 9.96
CA GLU A 297 12.59 0.24 10.04
C GLU A 297 11.30 1.02 9.74
N PHE A 298 10.32 0.41 9.11
CA PHE A 298 9.00 1.02 9.06
C PHE A 298 8.32 0.81 10.41
N LYS A 299 8.47 1.78 11.30
CA LYS A 299 7.35 2.14 12.17
C LYS A 299 6.15 2.18 11.25
N SER A 300 5.37 1.09 11.24
CA SER A 300 4.03 1.07 10.70
C SER A 300 3.45 2.43 11.07
N GLU A 301 3.41 3.37 10.13
CA GLU A 301 2.71 4.62 10.37
C GLU A 301 1.27 4.19 10.52
N LYS A 302 0.93 3.85 11.77
CA LYS A 302 -0.44 3.60 12.16
C LYS A 302 -1.20 4.85 11.79
N ARG A 303 -1.70 4.88 10.55
CA ARG A 303 -2.56 5.99 10.13
C ARG A 303 -3.77 5.96 11.04
N LYS A 304 -3.83 6.95 11.92
CA LYS A 304 -4.99 7.18 12.77
C LYS A 304 -6.17 7.46 11.85
N ARG A 305 -7.02 6.47 11.60
CA ARG A 305 -8.33 6.69 11.00
C ARG A 305 -9.36 6.83 12.10
N TYR A 306 -10.23 7.82 11.94
CA TYR A 306 -11.34 8.06 12.84
C TYR A 306 -12.57 7.35 12.27
N ARG A 307 -13.25 6.58 13.12
CA ARG A 307 -14.49 5.89 12.74
C ARG A 307 -15.63 6.90 12.68
N GLU A 308 -16.38 6.91 11.60
CA GLU A 308 -17.57 7.73 11.45
C GLU A 308 -18.70 7.14 12.29
N GLN A 309 -19.35 7.97 13.09
CA GLN A 309 -20.42 7.56 14.01
C GLN A 309 -21.75 8.28 13.71
N PHE A 310 -21.94 8.70 12.46
CA PHE A 310 -23.16 9.40 12.05
C PHE A 310 -24.44 8.54 12.26
N GLN A 311 -24.29 7.21 12.19
CA GLN A 311 -25.40 6.25 12.36
C GLN A 311 -26.05 6.36 13.73
N LEU A 312 -25.29 6.60 14.79
CA LEU A 312 -25.80 6.71 16.15
C LEU A 312 -26.68 7.97 16.29
N PHE A 313 -26.20 9.10 15.78
CA PHE A 313 -26.95 10.36 15.81
C PHE A 313 -28.14 10.35 14.86
N GLY A 314 -28.00 9.75 13.67
CA GLY A 314 -29.10 9.54 12.74
C GLY A 314 -30.20 8.64 13.31
N GLY A 315 -29.80 7.54 13.97
CA GLY A 315 -30.74 6.63 14.66
C GLY A 315 -31.50 7.32 15.80
N LEU A 316 -30.81 8.12 16.61
CA LEU A 316 -31.47 8.92 17.66
C LEU A 316 -32.43 9.94 17.06
N GLY A 317 -32.04 10.66 16.02
CA GLY A 317 -32.91 11.60 15.31
C GLY A 317 -34.18 10.94 14.80
N LEU A 318 -34.06 9.77 14.18
CA LEU A 318 -35.20 8.98 13.69
C LEU A 318 -36.08 8.48 14.84
N ALA A 319 -35.49 8.04 15.96
CA ALA A 319 -36.24 7.61 17.14
C ALA A 319 -37.09 8.75 17.74
N PHE A 320 -36.51 9.97 17.82
CA PHE A 320 -37.24 11.14 18.26
C PHE A 320 -38.40 11.52 17.34
N LEU A 321 -38.23 11.36 16.00
CA LEU A 321 -39.32 11.57 15.04
C LEU A 321 -40.44 10.53 15.21
N LEU A 322 -40.11 9.27 15.46
CA LEU A 322 -41.11 8.24 15.77
C LEU A 322 -41.84 8.53 17.08
N ILE A 323 -41.13 8.97 18.13
CA ILE A 323 -41.75 9.39 19.40
C ILE A 323 -42.69 10.56 19.14
N GLU A 324 -42.31 11.57 18.35
CA GLU A 324 -43.21 12.69 18.01
C GLU A 324 -44.49 12.21 17.33
N MET A 325 -44.38 11.25 16.43
CA MET A 325 -45.52 10.67 15.71
C MET A 325 -46.47 9.91 16.67
N LEU A 326 -45.92 9.22 17.66
CA LEU A 326 -46.67 8.45 18.65
C LEU A 326 -47.37 9.34 19.66
N ILE A 327 -46.97 10.59 19.91
CA ILE A 327 -47.64 11.51 20.79
C ILE A 327 -48.99 11.89 20.17
N PRO A 328 -50.13 11.49 20.74
CA PRO A 328 -51.42 11.74 20.13
C PRO A 328 -51.74 13.23 20.08
N ARG A 329 -52.23 13.68 18.91
CA ARG A 329 -52.64 15.09 18.71
C ARG A 329 -53.91 15.40 19.54
N PHE A 330 -54.69 14.37 19.89
CA PHE A 330 -55.96 14.52 20.57
C PHE A 330 -55.92 13.72 21.88
N GLY A 331 -56.25 14.36 23.01
CA GLY A 331 -56.39 13.66 24.30
C GLY A 331 -57.64 12.80 24.28
N THR A 332 -57.54 11.52 24.62
CA THR A 332 -58.69 10.69 24.93
C THR A 332 -59.31 11.16 26.24
N ARG A 333 -60.48 11.76 26.15
CA ARG A 333 -61.26 12.07 27.34
C ARG A 333 -61.64 10.72 28.01
N ARG A 334 -61.13 10.45 29.19
CA ARG A 334 -61.76 9.47 30.07
C ARG A 334 -63.20 9.95 30.31
N MET A 335 -64.19 9.25 29.74
CA MET A 335 -65.58 9.48 30.14
C MET A 335 -65.67 9.21 31.65
N GLN A 336 -65.86 10.28 32.40
CA GLN A 336 -66.35 10.14 33.76
C GLN A 336 -67.76 9.52 33.66
N LYS A 337 -67.92 8.27 34.17
CA LYS A 337 -69.20 7.67 34.42
C LYS A 337 -69.90 8.60 35.36
N THR A 338 -70.90 9.31 34.88
CA THR A 338 -71.89 9.95 35.75
C THR A 338 -72.69 8.85 36.33
N GLU A 339 -72.50 8.52 37.63
CA GLU A 339 -73.43 7.74 38.36
C GLU A 339 -74.75 8.56 38.46
N VAL A 340 -75.77 8.04 37.77
CA VAL A 340 -77.12 8.47 37.93
C VAL A 340 -77.57 7.79 39.22
N VAL A 341 -77.63 8.58 40.29
CA VAL A 341 -78.37 8.19 41.53
C VAL A 341 -79.84 8.44 41.27
N ALA A 342 -80.59 7.36 41.23
CA ALA A 342 -82.05 7.36 41.23
C ALA A 342 -82.64 7.76 42.59
#